data_ac5f26d25e3ad7395ed712808d7013e8
#
_entry.id   ac5f26d25e3ad7395ed712808d7013e8
#
_cell.length_a   1.000
_cell.length_b   1.000
_cell.length_c   1.000
_cell.angle_alpha   90.00
_cell.angle_beta   90.00
_cell.angle_gamma   90.00
#
_symmetry.space_group_name_H-M   'P 1'
#
loop_
_entity.id
_entity.type
_entity.pdbx_description
1 polymer ?
#
loop_
_entity_poly.entity_id
_entity_poly.type
_entity_poly.pdbx_seq_one_letter_code
_entity_poly.pdbx_strand_id
1 'polypeptide(L)'
;PLDWLTPFTVLTGLGLVVGYALLGSTWLIMKTDGAVQQWAYKITPKLLIALLVVFGVVSFYTPYVDSTAMVRWFEGFSIIWALPVLVLWCAYVVFRSVKKQQDGMPFVATMGIFLFSYLGLLVSKWPYIVPPNFTIYDAASSYNSQLFLLLGFLFVIPIVLAYTSWTYWVFRGKVGDAGYH
;
A
#
# COMPACT_ATOMS: atom_id res chain seq x y z
N PRO A 1 -29.36 -6.52 -5.59
CA PRO A 1 -28.19 -7.36 -5.99
C PRO A 1 -26.93 -6.53 -6.24
N LEU A 2 -27.02 -5.18 -6.33
CA LEU A 2 -25.87 -4.27 -6.57
C LEU A 2 -25.57 -3.35 -5.39
N ASP A 3 -25.95 -3.75 -4.17
CA ASP A 3 -25.81 -2.93 -2.96
C ASP A 3 -24.35 -2.65 -2.57
N TRP A 4 -23.42 -3.44 -3.10
CA TRP A 4 -21.97 -3.25 -2.98
C TRP A 4 -21.41 -2.16 -3.91
N LEU A 5 -22.16 -1.78 -4.96
CA LEU A 5 -21.71 -0.80 -5.96
C LEU A 5 -22.12 0.62 -5.52
N THR A 6 -21.38 1.18 -4.58
CA THR A 6 -21.54 2.55 -4.12
C THR A 6 -20.50 3.47 -4.78
N PRO A 7 -20.74 4.79 -4.85
CA PRO A 7 -19.71 5.73 -5.31
C PRO A 7 -18.40 5.62 -4.53
N PHE A 8 -18.47 5.30 -3.25
CA PHE A 8 -17.30 5.09 -2.40
C PHE A 8 -16.50 3.84 -2.82
N THR A 9 -17.17 2.71 -3.07
CA THR A 9 -16.49 1.46 -3.48
C THR A 9 -15.87 1.58 -4.87
N VAL A 10 -16.53 2.30 -5.79
CA VAL A 10 -15.95 2.60 -7.11
C VAL A 10 -14.72 3.47 -6.98
N LEU A 11 -14.78 4.52 -6.17
CA LEU A 11 -13.64 5.40 -5.93
C LEU A 11 -12.45 4.66 -5.31
N THR A 12 -12.68 3.82 -4.31
CA THR A 12 -11.62 3.01 -3.69
C THR A 12 -11.03 2.00 -4.68
N GLY A 13 -11.86 1.39 -5.53
CA GLY A 13 -11.42 0.50 -6.61
C GLY A 13 -10.52 1.21 -7.62
N LEU A 14 -10.91 2.40 -8.08
CA LEU A 14 -10.08 3.24 -8.96
C LEU A 14 -8.76 3.64 -8.28
N GLY A 15 -8.81 3.98 -6.98
CA GLY A 15 -7.63 4.26 -6.18
C GLY A 15 -6.65 3.10 -6.14
N LEU A 16 -7.16 1.88 -6.03
CA LEU A 16 -6.34 0.66 -6.06
C LEU A 16 -5.65 0.48 -7.43
N VAL A 17 -6.37 0.68 -8.52
CA VAL A 17 -5.81 0.60 -9.88
C VAL A 17 -4.70 1.63 -10.07
N VAL A 18 -4.92 2.89 -9.67
CA VAL A 18 -3.90 3.95 -9.73
C VAL A 18 -2.70 3.62 -8.85
N GLY A 19 -2.94 3.09 -7.66
CA GLY A 19 -1.90 2.65 -6.74
C GLY A 19 -1.00 1.57 -7.36
N TYR A 20 -1.58 0.51 -7.91
CA TYR A 20 -0.82 -0.53 -8.60
C TYR A 20 -0.09 -0.01 -9.84
N ALA A 21 -0.70 0.90 -10.59
CA ALA A 21 -0.04 1.56 -11.73
C ALA A 21 1.19 2.37 -11.26
N LEU A 22 1.09 3.07 -10.11
CA LEU A 22 2.22 3.77 -9.51
C LEU A 22 3.32 2.80 -9.08
N LEU A 23 2.96 1.70 -8.42
CA LEU A 23 3.92 0.67 -8.00
C LEU A 23 4.62 0.05 -9.23
N GLY A 24 3.87 -0.27 -10.28
CA GLY A 24 4.41 -0.80 -11.54
C GLY A 24 5.32 0.20 -12.24
N SER A 25 4.95 1.48 -12.31
CA SER A 25 5.80 2.51 -12.94
C SER A 25 7.11 2.74 -12.20
N THR A 26 7.10 2.74 -10.86
CA THR A 26 8.32 2.86 -10.07
C THR A 26 9.18 1.58 -10.11
N TRP A 27 8.56 0.40 -10.26
CA TRP A 27 9.26 -0.84 -10.54
C TRP A 27 9.97 -0.82 -11.88
N LEU A 28 9.30 -0.32 -12.95
CA LEU A 28 9.92 -0.16 -14.27
C LEU A 28 11.11 0.79 -14.21
N ILE A 29 11.03 1.90 -13.46
CA ILE A 29 12.19 2.79 -13.25
C ILE A 29 13.39 2.02 -12.70
N MET A 30 13.15 1.12 -11.74
CA MET A 30 14.21 0.37 -11.07
C MET A 30 14.79 -0.77 -11.92
N LYS A 31 13.96 -1.39 -12.79
CA LYS A 31 14.31 -2.66 -13.47
C LYS A 31 14.60 -2.52 -14.94
N THR A 32 14.32 -1.38 -15.58
CA THR A 32 14.55 -1.18 -17.01
C THR A 32 15.50 -0.02 -17.28
N ASP A 33 16.00 0.04 -18.51
CA ASP A 33 16.79 1.14 -19.04
C ASP A 33 16.17 1.68 -20.33
N GLY A 34 16.72 2.78 -20.86
CA GLY A 34 16.34 3.33 -22.16
C GLY A 34 14.93 3.94 -22.22
N ALA A 35 14.20 3.66 -23.30
CA ALA A 35 12.93 4.32 -23.61
C ALA A 35 11.83 4.00 -22.58
N VAL A 36 11.78 2.77 -22.08
CA VAL A 36 10.77 2.32 -21.10
C VAL A 36 10.98 3.05 -19.77
N GLN A 37 12.21 3.14 -19.30
CA GLN A 37 12.55 3.85 -18.08
C GLN A 37 12.16 5.34 -18.18
N GLN A 38 12.51 5.99 -19.30
CA GLN A 38 12.18 7.40 -19.51
C GLN A 38 10.66 7.65 -19.57
N TRP A 39 9.91 6.74 -20.17
CA TRP A 39 8.45 6.79 -20.12
C TRP A 39 7.92 6.66 -18.69
N ALA A 40 8.47 5.72 -17.92
CA ALA A 40 8.10 5.51 -16.52
C ALA A 40 8.37 6.75 -15.67
N TYR A 41 9.52 7.43 -15.83
CA TYR A 41 9.82 8.70 -15.16
C TYR A 41 8.79 9.80 -15.47
N LYS A 42 8.24 9.84 -16.70
CA LYS A 42 7.23 10.85 -17.10
C LYS A 42 5.85 10.57 -16.53
N ILE A 43 5.46 9.30 -16.39
CA ILE A 43 4.11 8.93 -15.93
C ILE A 43 4.00 8.87 -14.41
N THR A 44 5.06 8.48 -13.70
CA THR A 44 5.07 8.31 -12.23
C THR A 44 4.57 9.53 -11.46
N PRO A 45 4.99 10.78 -11.75
CA PRO A 45 4.48 11.95 -11.03
C PRO A 45 2.99 12.17 -11.21
N LYS A 46 2.45 11.85 -12.39
CA LYS A 46 1.02 11.98 -12.68
C LYS A 46 0.20 10.96 -11.90
N LEU A 47 0.68 9.70 -11.85
CA LEU A 47 0.07 8.64 -11.04
C LEU A 47 0.14 8.95 -9.56
N LEU A 48 1.25 9.50 -9.08
CA LEU A 48 1.39 9.93 -7.69
C LEU A 48 0.36 11.00 -7.31
N ILE A 49 0.21 12.04 -8.14
CA ILE A 49 -0.78 13.10 -7.91
C ILE A 49 -2.19 12.50 -7.93
N ALA A 50 -2.52 11.66 -8.91
CA ALA A 50 -3.82 10.99 -8.98
C ALA A 50 -4.10 10.16 -7.73
N LEU A 51 -3.11 9.40 -7.24
CA LEU A 51 -3.25 8.62 -5.99
C LEU A 51 -3.49 9.51 -4.78
N LEU A 52 -2.75 10.61 -4.65
CA LEU A 52 -2.93 11.55 -3.53
C LEU A 52 -4.29 12.23 -3.56
N VAL A 53 -4.81 12.56 -4.75
CA VAL A 53 -6.18 13.10 -4.90
C VAL A 53 -7.21 12.06 -4.45
N VAL A 54 -7.08 10.81 -4.90
CA VAL A 54 -7.99 9.73 -4.45
C VAL A 54 -7.90 9.53 -2.95
N PHE A 55 -6.70 9.50 -2.37
CA PHE A 55 -6.53 9.39 -0.91
C PHE A 55 -7.19 10.56 -0.17
N GLY A 56 -7.04 11.79 -0.67
CA GLY A 56 -7.69 12.96 -0.09
C GLY A 56 -9.22 12.84 -0.11
N VAL A 57 -9.79 12.46 -1.25
CA VAL A 57 -11.25 12.29 -1.39
C VAL A 57 -11.76 11.15 -0.52
N VAL A 58 -11.09 9.99 -0.52
CA VAL A 58 -11.46 8.85 0.34
C VAL A 58 -11.37 9.23 1.81
N SER A 59 -10.30 9.91 2.25
CA SER A 59 -10.13 10.34 3.64
C SER A 59 -11.22 11.34 4.06
N PHE A 60 -11.60 12.24 3.17
CA PHE A 60 -12.68 13.19 3.42
C PHE A 60 -14.05 12.50 3.48
N TYR A 61 -14.28 11.47 2.68
CA TYR A 61 -15.56 10.76 2.60
C TYR A 61 -15.73 9.70 3.70
N THR A 62 -14.63 9.15 4.23
CA THR A 62 -14.65 8.09 5.25
C THR A 62 -15.48 8.42 6.49
N PRO A 63 -15.43 9.63 7.10
CA PRO A 63 -16.25 9.98 8.25
C PRO A 63 -17.77 9.92 8.01
N TYR A 64 -18.20 10.12 6.76
CA TYR A 64 -19.62 10.05 6.39
C TYR A 64 -20.11 8.61 6.23
N VAL A 65 -19.22 7.69 5.91
CA VAL A 65 -19.53 6.25 5.75
C VAL A 65 -19.38 5.50 7.07
N ASP A 66 -18.42 5.89 7.89
CA ASP A 66 -18.07 5.20 9.14
C ASP A 66 -17.85 6.22 10.28
N SER A 67 -18.90 6.42 11.08
CA SER A 67 -18.85 7.31 12.23
C SER A 67 -17.87 6.87 13.31
N THR A 68 -17.53 5.57 13.40
CA THR A 68 -16.55 5.06 14.37
C THR A 68 -15.13 5.48 14.03
N ALA A 69 -14.84 5.64 12.75
CA ALA A 69 -13.57 6.17 12.29
C ALA A 69 -13.38 7.65 12.69
N MET A 70 -14.46 8.45 12.59
CA MET A 70 -14.43 9.87 12.94
C MET A 70 -14.04 10.08 14.41
N VAL A 71 -14.70 9.36 15.32
CA VAL A 71 -14.43 9.45 16.77
C VAL A 71 -12.95 9.19 17.07
N ARG A 72 -12.36 8.16 16.47
CA ARG A 72 -10.95 7.80 16.69
C ARG A 72 -9.95 8.80 16.16
N TRP A 73 -10.25 9.41 15.01
CA TRP A 73 -9.35 10.40 14.43
C TRP A 73 -9.34 11.72 15.21
N PHE A 74 -10.45 12.03 15.91
CA PHE A 74 -10.62 13.33 16.59
C PHE A 74 -10.61 13.23 18.12
N GLU A 75 -10.85 12.07 18.74
CA GLU A 75 -10.77 11.87 20.19
C GLU A 75 -9.34 11.62 20.69
N GLY A 76 -8.48 12.59 20.50
CA GLY A 76 -7.15 12.63 21.05
C GLY A 76 -6.11 12.91 19.99
N PHE A 77 -5.10 13.74 20.38
CA PHE A 77 -3.93 14.00 19.56
C PHE A 77 -3.07 12.73 19.52
N SER A 78 -3.47 11.81 18.70
CA SER A 78 -3.00 10.44 18.69
C SER A 78 -1.87 10.27 17.66
N ILE A 79 -0.97 9.36 17.93
CA ILE A 79 0.08 8.88 17.00
C ILE A 79 -0.49 8.51 15.61
N ILE A 80 -1.82 8.34 15.51
CA ILE A 80 -2.57 8.07 14.27
C ILE A 80 -2.30 9.14 13.20
N TRP A 81 -2.21 10.43 13.59
CA TRP A 81 -1.91 11.53 12.67
C TRP A 81 -0.50 11.47 12.07
N ALA A 82 0.39 10.71 12.68
CA ALA A 82 1.72 10.48 12.11
C ALA A 82 1.66 9.69 10.78
N LEU A 83 0.66 8.80 10.62
CA LEU A 83 0.56 7.95 9.43
C LEU A 83 0.29 8.74 8.14
N PRO A 84 -0.70 9.66 8.06
CA PRO A 84 -0.86 10.54 6.91
C PRO A 84 0.37 11.40 6.62
N VAL A 85 1.05 11.89 7.66
CA VAL A 85 2.28 12.67 7.50
C VAL A 85 3.39 11.82 6.88
N LEU A 86 3.55 10.56 7.31
CA LEU A 86 4.52 9.62 6.74
C LEU A 86 4.18 9.29 5.28
N VAL A 87 2.89 9.14 4.94
CA VAL A 87 2.45 8.95 3.54
C VAL A 87 2.84 10.14 2.68
N LEU A 88 2.57 11.37 3.14
CA LEU A 88 2.93 12.60 2.42
C LEU A 88 4.45 12.76 2.31
N TRP A 89 5.19 12.39 3.34
CA TRP A 89 6.66 12.41 3.30
C TRP A 89 7.20 11.40 2.27
N CYS A 90 6.67 10.17 2.25
CA CYS A 90 7.03 9.19 1.23
C CYS A 90 6.67 9.68 -0.19
N ALA A 91 5.50 10.30 -0.36
CA ALA A 91 5.10 10.90 -1.63
C ALA A 91 6.06 12.02 -2.07
N TYR A 92 6.50 12.87 -1.15
CA TYR A 92 7.54 13.87 -1.42
C TYR A 92 8.86 13.22 -1.84
N VAL A 93 9.27 12.14 -1.17
CA VAL A 93 10.48 11.37 -1.54
C VAL A 93 10.35 10.78 -2.93
N VAL A 94 9.21 10.18 -3.30
CA VAL A 94 8.96 9.69 -4.68
C VAL A 94 9.14 10.82 -5.69
N PHE A 95 8.47 11.94 -5.47
CA PHE A 95 8.51 13.08 -6.39
C PHE A 95 9.94 13.64 -6.55
N ARG A 96 10.67 13.81 -5.45
CA ARG A 96 12.06 14.28 -5.43
C ARG A 96 13.01 13.30 -6.14
N SER A 97 12.84 12.00 -5.89
CA SER A 97 13.69 10.94 -6.45
C SER A 97 13.48 10.79 -7.94
N VAL A 98 12.23 10.89 -8.42
CA VAL A 98 11.90 10.91 -9.86
C VAL A 98 12.54 12.12 -10.55
N LYS A 99 12.46 13.33 -9.95
CA LYS A 99 13.13 14.52 -10.49
C LYS A 99 14.65 14.38 -10.55
N LYS A 100 15.25 13.66 -9.60
CA LYS A 100 16.69 13.39 -9.56
C LYS A 100 17.11 12.19 -10.41
N GLN A 101 16.17 11.55 -11.11
CA GLN A 101 16.39 10.33 -11.89
C GLN A 101 17.08 9.21 -11.09
N GLN A 102 16.64 8.98 -9.85
CA GLN A 102 17.13 7.90 -9.01
C GLN A 102 16.38 6.61 -9.30
N ASP A 103 17.07 5.51 -9.54
CA ASP A 103 16.45 4.26 -10.00
C ASP A 103 15.68 3.51 -8.92
N GLY A 104 16.25 3.31 -7.74
CA GLY A 104 15.66 2.46 -6.69
C GLY A 104 14.76 3.20 -5.69
N MET A 105 15.09 4.45 -5.36
CA MET A 105 14.40 5.22 -4.34
C MET A 105 12.91 5.46 -4.61
N PRO A 106 12.46 5.73 -5.85
CA PRO A 106 11.03 5.88 -6.14
C PRO A 106 10.22 4.65 -5.74
N PHE A 107 10.74 3.44 -6.00
CA PHE A 107 10.05 2.21 -5.67
C PHE A 107 9.97 1.97 -4.16
N VAL A 108 11.08 2.13 -3.43
CA VAL A 108 11.11 1.96 -1.96
C VAL A 108 10.17 2.95 -1.27
N ALA A 109 10.18 4.22 -1.70
CA ALA A 109 9.27 5.21 -1.14
C ALA A 109 7.80 4.93 -1.48
N THR A 110 7.50 4.39 -2.67
CA THR A 110 6.14 3.95 -3.04
C THR A 110 5.69 2.78 -2.16
N MET A 111 6.56 1.81 -1.89
CA MET A 111 6.26 0.75 -0.90
C MET A 111 5.96 1.33 0.48
N GLY A 112 6.67 2.39 0.89
CA GLY A 112 6.38 3.13 2.12
C GLY A 112 4.98 3.74 2.12
N ILE A 113 4.53 4.34 1.01
CA ILE A 113 3.14 4.84 0.87
C ILE A 113 2.13 3.71 1.14
N PHE A 114 2.31 2.55 0.50
CA PHE A 114 1.42 1.40 0.70
C PHE A 114 1.42 0.90 2.14
N LEU A 115 2.62 0.74 2.73
CA LEU A 115 2.76 0.26 4.10
C LEU A 115 2.06 1.18 5.10
N PHE A 116 2.34 2.49 5.05
CA PHE A 116 1.75 3.44 6.00
C PHE A 116 0.25 3.65 5.77
N SER A 117 -0.22 3.58 4.53
CA SER A 117 -1.66 3.61 4.23
C SER A 117 -2.36 2.37 4.77
N TYR A 118 -1.76 1.18 4.63
CA TYR A 118 -2.29 -0.06 5.19
C TYR A 118 -2.32 -0.03 6.71
N LEU A 119 -1.25 0.43 7.36
CA LEU A 119 -1.22 0.61 8.82
C LEU A 119 -2.29 1.61 9.28
N GLY A 120 -2.51 2.69 8.54
CA GLY A 120 -3.58 3.64 8.80
C GLY A 120 -4.97 3.01 8.74
N LEU A 121 -5.21 2.16 7.76
CA LEU A 121 -6.45 1.41 7.64
C LEU A 121 -6.63 0.42 8.80
N LEU A 122 -5.59 -0.31 9.18
CA LEU A 122 -5.64 -1.24 10.33
C LEU A 122 -5.99 -0.50 11.63
N VAL A 123 -5.31 0.60 11.91
CA VAL A 123 -5.55 1.39 13.12
C VAL A 123 -6.95 2.01 13.10
N SER A 124 -7.41 2.47 11.94
CA SER A 124 -8.76 3.04 11.79
C SER A 124 -9.88 2.03 12.07
N LYS A 125 -9.65 0.75 11.74
CA LYS A 125 -10.66 -0.32 11.94
C LYS A 125 -10.55 -1.05 13.29
N TRP A 126 -9.41 -0.96 13.95
CA TRP A 126 -9.19 -1.63 15.25
C TRP A 126 -10.25 -1.22 16.29
N PRO A 127 -10.82 -2.16 17.14
CA PRO A 127 -10.63 -3.62 17.15
C PRO A 127 -11.64 -4.38 16.28
N TYR A 128 -12.40 -3.70 15.39
CA TYR A 128 -13.46 -4.31 14.60
C TYR A 128 -12.93 -4.99 13.34
N ILE A 129 -13.46 -6.18 13.04
CA ILE A 129 -13.34 -6.81 11.71
C ILE A 129 -14.45 -6.26 10.80
N VAL A 130 -15.69 -6.19 11.33
CA VAL A 130 -16.85 -5.60 10.65
C VAL A 130 -17.47 -4.56 11.58
N PRO A 131 -17.14 -3.25 11.38
CA PRO A 131 -17.72 -2.19 12.19
C PRO A 131 -19.24 -2.10 12.01
N PRO A 132 -20.01 -1.79 13.05
CA PRO A 132 -19.65 -1.75 14.47
C PRO A 132 -19.88 -3.09 15.21
N ASN A 133 -20.27 -4.16 14.49
CA ASN A 133 -20.94 -5.34 15.08
C ASN A 133 -19.96 -6.42 15.58
N PHE A 134 -18.83 -6.66 14.88
CA PHE A 134 -17.93 -7.77 15.20
C PHE A 134 -16.52 -7.28 15.48
N THR A 135 -16.03 -7.57 16.68
CA THR A 135 -14.64 -7.34 17.04
C THR A 135 -13.75 -8.52 16.62
N ILE A 136 -12.42 -8.31 16.61
CA ILE A 136 -11.43 -9.36 16.39
C ILE A 136 -11.59 -10.48 17.44
N TYR A 137 -11.96 -10.12 18.66
CA TYR A 137 -12.13 -11.06 19.77
C TYR A 137 -13.39 -11.93 19.60
N ASP A 138 -14.49 -11.36 19.10
CA ASP A 138 -15.75 -12.09 18.87
C ASP A 138 -15.62 -13.07 17.70
N ALA A 139 -14.82 -12.72 16.68
CA ALA A 139 -14.61 -13.51 15.48
C ALA A 139 -13.41 -14.48 15.61
N ALA A 140 -12.69 -14.44 16.74
CA ALA A 140 -11.53 -15.30 16.94
C ALA A 140 -11.92 -16.77 17.01
N SER A 141 -11.21 -17.61 16.24
CA SER A 141 -11.32 -19.08 16.28
C SER A 141 -10.91 -19.63 17.64
N SER A 142 -11.22 -20.90 17.92
CA SER A 142 -10.77 -21.56 19.15
C SER A 142 -9.24 -21.54 19.29
N TYR A 143 -8.76 -21.53 20.52
CA TYR A 143 -7.33 -21.48 20.85
C TYR A 143 -6.51 -22.54 20.10
N ASN A 144 -7.01 -23.78 20.04
CA ASN A 144 -6.32 -24.88 19.37
C ASN A 144 -6.19 -24.65 17.86
N SER A 145 -7.21 -24.08 17.21
CA SER A 145 -7.16 -23.73 15.77
C SER A 145 -6.17 -22.61 15.51
N GLN A 146 -6.13 -21.60 16.37
CA GLN A 146 -5.15 -20.51 16.26
C GLN A 146 -3.73 -21.02 16.47
N LEU A 147 -3.50 -21.89 17.45
CA LEU A 147 -2.18 -22.48 17.71
C LEU A 147 -1.69 -23.32 16.53
N PHE A 148 -2.58 -24.13 15.95
CA PHE A 148 -2.26 -24.94 14.76
C PHE A 148 -1.84 -24.06 13.57
N LEU A 149 -2.61 -23.00 13.30
CA LEU A 149 -2.29 -22.03 12.24
C LEU A 149 -0.97 -21.31 12.50
N LEU A 150 -0.73 -20.90 13.76
CA LEU A 150 0.51 -20.22 14.15
C LEU A 150 1.74 -21.11 13.89
N LEU A 151 1.67 -22.38 14.26
CA LEU A 151 2.73 -23.34 14.00
C LEU A 151 2.96 -23.53 12.50
N GLY A 152 1.89 -23.66 11.71
CA GLY A 152 2.00 -23.72 10.25
C GLY A 152 2.68 -22.48 9.66
N PHE A 153 2.28 -21.28 10.07
CA PHE A 153 2.88 -20.03 9.61
C PHE A 153 4.34 -19.89 10.03
N LEU A 154 4.71 -20.35 11.24
CA LEU A 154 6.07 -20.27 11.74
C LEU A 154 7.07 -21.02 10.84
N PHE A 155 6.65 -22.10 10.20
CA PHE A 155 7.47 -22.85 9.25
C PHE A 155 7.36 -22.31 7.81
N VAL A 156 6.14 -22.08 7.33
CA VAL A 156 5.90 -21.73 5.92
C VAL A 156 6.40 -20.32 5.58
N ILE A 157 6.13 -19.32 6.45
CA ILE A 157 6.51 -17.95 6.18
C ILE A 157 8.03 -17.75 6.00
N PRO A 158 8.90 -18.25 6.90
CA PRO A 158 10.34 -18.13 6.73
C PRO A 158 10.85 -18.80 5.43
N ILE A 159 10.30 -19.97 5.08
CA ILE A 159 10.69 -20.68 3.85
C ILE A 159 10.32 -19.86 2.61
N VAL A 160 9.07 -19.34 2.55
CA VAL A 160 8.59 -18.51 1.45
C VAL A 160 9.41 -17.22 1.35
N LEU A 161 9.67 -16.56 2.47
CA LEU A 161 10.49 -15.33 2.50
C LEU A 161 11.93 -15.60 2.05
N ALA A 162 12.54 -16.69 2.50
CA ALA A 162 13.89 -17.08 2.09
C ALA A 162 13.94 -17.37 0.57
N TYR A 163 13.01 -18.16 0.05
CA TYR A 163 12.91 -18.45 -1.38
C TYR A 163 12.68 -17.18 -2.21
N THR A 164 11.73 -16.35 -1.80
CA THR A 164 11.43 -15.09 -2.50
C THR A 164 12.64 -14.16 -2.49
N SER A 165 13.28 -13.99 -1.33
CA SER A 165 14.48 -13.15 -1.20
C SER A 165 15.62 -13.66 -2.08
N TRP A 166 15.82 -14.98 -2.12
CA TRP A 166 16.80 -15.62 -2.98
C TRP A 166 16.52 -15.36 -4.45
N THR A 167 15.26 -15.51 -4.88
CA THR A 167 14.84 -15.24 -6.27
C THR A 167 15.11 -13.78 -6.66
N TYR A 168 14.74 -12.83 -5.81
CA TYR A 168 15.01 -11.41 -6.06
C TYR A 168 16.51 -11.10 -6.05
N TRP A 169 17.30 -11.79 -5.25
CA TRP A 169 18.75 -11.62 -5.21
C TRP A 169 19.43 -12.16 -6.48
N VAL A 170 18.98 -13.30 -7.00
CA VAL A 170 19.50 -13.89 -8.24
C VAL A 170 19.17 -12.99 -9.46
N PHE A 171 17.93 -12.49 -9.55
CA PHE A 171 17.46 -11.66 -10.66
C PHE A 171 17.53 -10.16 -10.36
N ARG A 172 18.52 -9.72 -9.59
CA ARG A 172 18.63 -8.33 -9.14
C ARG A 172 19.03 -7.30 -10.19
N GLY A 173 19.49 -7.74 -11.38
CA GLY A 173 19.93 -6.86 -12.47
C GLY A 173 18.81 -6.05 -13.11
N LYS A 174 19.18 -5.08 -13.96
CA LYS A 174 18.27 -4.40 -14.88
C LYS A 174 18.11 -5.22 -16.16
N VAL A 175 16.93 -5.13 -16.78
CA VAL A 175 16.65 -5.71 -18.10
C VAL A 175 17.01 -4.68 -19.14
N GLY A 176 18.12 -4.90 -19.88
CA GLY A 176 18.52 -4.07 -21.03
C GLY A 176 18.00 -4.65 -22.35
N ASP A 177 18.22 -3.93 -23.44
CA ASP A 177 17.80 -4.33 -24.80
C ASP A 177 18.41 -5.68 -25.28
N ALA A 178 19.46 -6.16 -24.62
CA ALA A 178 20.14 -7.43 -24.93
C ALA A 178 19.56 -8.65 -24.17
N GLY A 179 18.53 -8.48 -23.36
CA GLY A 179 17.97 -9.54 -22.51
C GLY A 179 18.84 -9.90 -21.30
N TYR A 180 18.48 -10.97 -20.61
CA TYR A 180 19.32 -11.54 -19.54
C TYR A 180 20.44 -12.38 -20.18
N HIS A 181 21.66 -11.93 -20.04
CA HIS A 181 22.86 -12.72 -20.31
C HIS A 181 23.60 -12.98 -19.01
#